data_0e489fee955a7d449229d55071ba4e8e
#
_entry.id   0e489fee955a7d449229d55071ba4e8e
#
_cell.length_a   1.000
_cell.length_b   1.000
_cell.length_c   1.000
_cell.angle_alpha   90.00
_cell.angle_beta   90.00
_cell.angle_gamma   90.00
#
_symmetry.space_group_name_H-M   'P 1'
#
loop_
_entity.id
_entity.type
_entity.pdbx_description
1 polymer ?
#
loop_
_entity_poly.entity_id
_entity_poly.type
_entity_poly.pdbx_seq_one_letter_code
_entity_poly.pdbx_strand_id
1 'polypeptide(L)'
;MPPKEITQLKDAIRATHGCESLHVESVPVKEVFEGQTAWEGTVEVFDLVGHPQAKRAYAWTSRDGDQNKTVAVLGIPPVDSPQSAVKVAVAAKGHQSK
;
A
#
# COMPACT_ATOMS: atom_id res chain seq x y z
N MET A 1 1.38 9.41 -19.46
CA MET A 1 0.11 9.57 -18.76
C MET A 1 0.01 8.57 -17.63
N PRO A 2 -0.15 9.02 -16.41
CA PRO A 2 -0.25 8.07 -15.31
C PRO A 2 -1.52 7.26 -15.40
N PRO A 3 -1.47 5.98 -15.03
CA PRO A 3 -2.66 5.16 -14.99
C PRO A 3 -3.69 5.72 -14.03
N LYS A 4 -4.96 5.43 -14.28
CA LYS A 4 -6.02 5.81 -13.36
C LYS A 4 -5.77 5.29 -11.95
N GLU A 5 -5.14 4.12 -11.85
CA GLU A 5 -4.80 3.54 -10.56
C GLU A 5 -3.93 4.45 -9.72
N ILE A 6 -2.93 5.09 -10.33
CA ILE A 6 -2.03 5.97 -9.60
C ILE A 6 -2.82 7.15 -9.03
N THR A 7 -3.71 7.73 -9.84
CA THR A 7 -4.55 8.84 -9.36
C THR A 7 -5.45 8.39 -8.22
N GLN A 8 -6.06 7.21 -8.34
CA GLN A 8 -6.93 6.68 -7.30
C GLN A 8 -6.16 6.44 -6.00
N LEU A 9 -4.93 5.93 -6.10
CA LEU A 9 -4.11 5.70 -4.93
C LEU A 9 -3.69 7.01 -4.27
N LYS A 10 -3.36 8.02 -5.07
CA LYS A 10 -3.05 9.34 -4.53
C LYS A 10 -4.25 9.93 -3.79
N ASP A 11 -5.43 9.80 -4.37
CA ASP A 11 -6.66 10.27 -3.74
C ASP A 11 -6.93 9.53 -2.42
N ALA A 12 -6.67 8.23 -2.40
CA ALA A 12 -6.84 7.43 -1.19
C ALA A 12 -5.87 7.87 -0.09
N ILE A 13 -4.62 8.15 -0.45
CA ILE A 13 -3.63 8.64 0.52
C ILE A 13 -4.10 9.97 1.09
N ARG A 14 -4.57 10.86 0.23
CA ARG A 14 -5.05 12.16 0.66
C ARG A 14 -6.26 12.03 1.59
N ALA A 15 -7.21 11.17 1.24
CA ALA A 15 -8.41 10.96 2.04
C ALA A 15 -8.10 10.31 3.38
N THR A 16 -7.15 9.38 3.39
CA THR A 16 -6.83 8.60 4.59
C THR A 16 -5.86 9.34 5.51
N HIS A 17 -4.87 10.01 4.93
CA HIS A 17 -3.76 10.60 5.69
C HIS A 17 -3.70 12.12 5.61
N GLY A 18 -4.53 12.73 4.77
CA GLY A 18 -4.67 14.18 4.72
C GLY A 18 -3.48 14.92 4.11
N CYS A 19 -2.66 14.27 3.32
CA CYS A 19 -1.49 14.93 2.71
C CYS A 19 -1.38 14.61 1.23
N GLU A 20 -0.62 15.46 0.52
CA GLU A 20 -0.33 15.25 -0.88
C GLU A 20 0.76 14.20 -1.05
N SER A 21 0.78 13.57 -2.22
CA SER A 21 1.77 12.54 -2.50
C SER A 21 2.28 12.66 -3.93
N LEU A 22 3.52 12.22 -4.13
CA LEU A 22 4.16 12.19 -5.43
C LEU A 22 4.57 10.75 -5.73
N HIS A 23 4.14 10.25 -6.88
CA HIS A 23 4.48 8.88 -7.26
C HIS A 23 5.98 8.77 -7.57
N VAL A 24 6.63 7.78 -6.95
CA VAL A 24 8.07 7.58 -7.08
C VAL A 24 8.39 6.39 -7.97
N GLU A 25 7.80 5.24 -7.67
CA GLU A 25 8.10 4.02 -8.42
C GLU A 25 7.01 2.98 -8.21
N SER A 26 7.02 1.99 -9.07
CA SER A 26 6.16 0.81 -8.98
C SER A 26 7.04 -0.40 -8.67
N VAL A 27 6.72 -1.16 -7.65
CA VAL A 27 7.54 -2.27 -7.20
C VAL A 27 6.70 -3.55 -7.17
N PRO A 28 7.12 -4.59 -7.91
CA PRO A 28 6.42 -5.87 -7.81
C PRO A 28 6.73 -6.52 -6.45
N VAL A 29 5.69 -7.02 -5.79
CA VAL A 29 5.81 -7.61 -4.47
C VAL A 29 5.06 -8.92 -4.44
N LYS A 30 5.63 -9.92 -3.81
CA LYS A 30 4.99 -11.19 -3.57
C LYS A 30 5.19 -11.57 -2.11
N GLU A 31 4.09 -11.76 -1.40
CA GLU A 31 4.13 -12.16 0.00
C GLU A 31 3.65 -13.60 0.12
N VAL A 32 4.46 -14.43 0.76
CA VAL A 32 4.16 -15.84 0.95
C VAL A 32 3.93 -16.10 2.44
N PHE A 33 2.87 -16.83 2.75
CA PHE A 33 2.54 -17.17 4.11
C PHE A 33 2.17 -18.67 4.17
N GLU A 34 2.86 -19.41 5.00
CA GLU A 34 2.64 -20.85 5.17
C GLU A 34 2.69 -21.62 3.85
N GLY A 35 3.67 -21.29 3.00
CA GLY A 35 3.87 -21.98 1.74
C GLY A 35 2.91 -21.59 0.64
N GLN A 36 2.03 -20.64 0.89
CA GLN A 36 1.07 -20.18 -0.11
C GLN A 36 1.24 -18.68 -0.36
N THR A 37 0.96 -18.25 -1.59
CA THR A 37 0.99 -16.84 -1.92
C THR A 37 -0.18 -16.14 -1.25
N ALA A 38 0.12 -15.31 -0.26
CA ALA A 38 -0.89 -14.54 0.44
C ALA A 38 -1.30 -13.31 -0.36
N TRP A 39 -0.36 -12.72 -1.09
CA TRP A 39 -0.63 -11.57 -1.95
C TRP A 39 0.46 -11.44 -2.99
N GLU A 40 0.07 -11.04 -4.17
CA GLU A 40 1.01 -10.77 -5.26
C GLU A 40 0.46 -9.65 -6.11
N GLY A 41 1.31 -8.67 -6.42
CA GLY A 41 0.89 -7.55 -7.24
C GLY A 41 1.95 -6.47 -7.26
N THR A 42 1.54 -5.26 -7.62
CA THR A 42 2.44 -4.11 -7.70
C THR A 42 2.09 -3.11 -6.61
N VAL A 43 3.08 -2.74 -5.83
CA VAL A 43 2.95 -1.69 -4.82
C VAL A 43 3.47 -0.39 -5.43
N GLU A 44 2.67 0.67 -5.34
CA GLU A 44 3.08 1.99 -5.80
C GLU A 44 3.68 2.73 -4.62
N VAL A 45 4.86 3.30 -4.83
CA VAL A 45 5.58 4.03 -3.78
C VAL A 45 5.38 5.51 -4.01
N PHE A 46 5.03 6.22 -2.95
CA PHE A 46 4.79 7.67 -3.00
C PHE A 46 5.63 8.38 -1.96
N ASP A 47 6.14 9.56 -2.33
CA ASP A 47 6.71 10.47 -1.35
C ASP A 47 5.60 11.36 -0.83
N LEU A 48 5.55 11.56 0.47
CA LEU A 48 4.55 12.39 1.11
C LEU A 48 5.05 13.82 1.27
N VAL A 49 4.15 14.77 1.04
CA VAL A 49 4.48 16.19 1.18
C VAL A 49 3.75 16.71 2.41
N GLY A 50 4.52 17.22 3.36
CA GLY A 50 3.95 17.86 4.54
C GLY A 50 3.48 16.95 5.65
N HIS A 51 3.77 15.65 5.58
CA HIS A 51 3.41 14.76 6.66
C HIS A 51 4.45 14.84 7.78
N PRO A 52 4.00 15.00 9.05
CA PRO A 52 4.95 15.23 10.15
C PRO A 52 5.76 14.02 10.56
N GLN A 53 5.31 12.81 10.27
CA GLN A 53 5.96 11.59 10.77
C GLN A 53 6.46 10.68 9.68
N ALA A 54 5.83 10.68 8.52
CA ALA A 54 6.18 9.76 7.45
C ALA A 54 6.64 10.55 6.22
N LYS A 55 7.68 10.03 5.55
CA LYS A 55 8.16 10.60 4.30
C LYS A 55 7.62 9.87 3.10
N ARG A 56 7.17 8.63 3.27
CA ARG A 56 6.68 7.78 2.20
C ARG A 56 5.39 7.08 2.57
N ALA A 57 4.67 6.69 1.53
CA ALA A 57 3.51 5.81 1.68
C ALA A 57 3.59 4.74 0.60
N TYR A 58 3.03 3.59 0.91
CA TYR A 58 2.94 2.47 0.00
C TYR A 58 1.47 2.17 -0.22
N ALA A 59 1.07 2.12 -1.48
CA ALA A 59 -0.34 1.94 -1.80
C ALA A 59 -0.50 0.94 -2.93
N TRP A 60 -1.59 0.20 -2.88
CA TRP A 60 -1.91 -0.77 -3.92
C TRP A 60 -3.40 -1.04 -3.92
N THR A 61 -3.85 -1.67 -5.01
CA THR A 61 -5.21 -2.15 -5.10
C THR A 61 -5.23 -3.64 -4.82
N SER A 62 -6.07 -4.04 -3.90
CA SER A 62 -6.23 -5.44 -3.53
C SER A 62 -7.61 -5.90 -3.92
N ARG A 63 -7.71 -7.13 -4.39
CA ARG A 63 -9.01 -7.69 -4.76
C ARG A 63 -9.53 -8.54 -3.62
N ASP A 64 -10.77 -8.26 -3.23
CA ASP A 64 -11.44 -8.99 -2.16
C ASP A 64 -12.79 -9.47 -2.71
N GLY A 65 -12.81 -10.72 -3.19
CA GLY A 65 -13.98 -11.23 -3.90
C GLY A 65 -14.22 -10.46 -5.19
N ASP A 66 -15.38 -9.87 -5.32
CA ASP A 66 -15.74 -9.08 -6.49
C ASP A 66 -15.38 -7.61 -6.37
N GLN A 67 -14.82 -7.20 -5.25
CA GLN A 67 -14.53 -5.80 -4.99
C GLN A 67 -13.05 -5.51 -4.98
N ASN A 68 -12.70 -4.36 -5.50
CA ASN A 68 -11.34 -3.86 -5.41
C ASN A 68 -11.23 -2.94 -4.20
N LYS A 69 -10.22 -3.17 -3.37
CA LYS A 69 -9.94 -2.33 -2.22
C LYS A 69 -8.64 -1.60 -2.44
N THR A 70 -8.61 -0.34 -2.05
CA THR A 70 -7.39 0.44 -2.06
C THR A 70 -6.79 0.42 -0.67
N VAL A 71 -5.51 0.06 -0.60
CA VAL A 71 -4.78 0.01 0.66
C VAL A 71 -3.67 1.05 0.60
N ALA A 72 -3.54 1.85 1.65
CA ALA A 72 -2.48 2.84 1.76
C ALA A 72 -1.85 2.73 3.14
N VAL A 73 -0.54 2.50 3.18
CA VAL A 73 0.21 2.29 4.42
C VAL A 73 1.32 3.33 4.49
N LEU A 74 1.41 4.00 5.63
CA LEU A 74 2.48 4.97 5.84
C LEU A 74 3.81 4.26 6.09
N GLY A 75 4.89 4.85 5.57
CA GLY A 75 6.24 4.35 5.78
C GLY A 75 6.79 4.77 7.13
N ILE A 76 6.17 4.30 8.18
CA ILE A 76 6.61 4.52 9.56
C ILE A 76 7.10 3.17 10.08
N PRO A 77 8.26 3.10 10.76
CA PRO A 77 8.75 1.82 11.25
C PRO A 77 7.67 1.06 12.03
N PRO A 78 7.58 -0.26 11.86
CA PRO A 78 8.49 -1.15 11.14
C PRO A 78 8.32 -1.19 9.63
N VAL A 79 7.43 -0.37 9.05
CA VAL A 79 7.21 -0.36 7.60
C VAL A 79 8.27 0.52 6.94
N ASP A 80 9.21 -0.10 6.23
CA ASP A 80 10.32 0.61 5.60
C ASP A 80 10.53 0.24 4.13
N SER A 81 9.64 -0.57 3.58
CA SER A 81 9.76 -1.01 2.18
C SER A 81 8.39 -1.46 1.68
N PRO A 82 8.23 -1.59 0.35
CA PRO A 82 6.98 -2.14 -0.20
C PRO A 82 6.66 -3.53 0.33
N GLN A 83 7.69 -4.38 0.47
CA GLN A 83 7.49 -5.73 0.98
C GLN A 83 6.99 -5.71 2.43
N SER A 84 7.58 -4.88 3.29
CA SER A 84 7.16 -4.80 4.68
C SER A 84 5.76 -4.21 4.81
N ALA A 85 5.38 -3.29 3.93
CA ALA A 85 4.03 -2.72 3.92
C ALA A 85 2.99 -3.80 3.64
N VAL A 86 3.23 -4.63 2.63
CA VAL A 86 2.33 -5.73 2.29
C VAL A 86 2.28 -6.74 3.43
N LYS A 87 3.43 -7.05 4.00
CA LYS A 87 3.52 -8.02 5.09
C LYS A 87 2.68 -7.59 6.28
N VAL A 88 2.75 -6.33 6.66
CA VAL A 88 1.95 -5.78 7.76
C VAL A 88 0.47 -5.85 7.43
N ALA A 89 0.09 -5.48 6.21
CA ALA A 89 -1.30 -5.51 5.79
C ALA A 89 -1.87 -6.94 5.77
N VAL A 90 -1.08 -7.89 5.31
CA VAL A 90 -1.49 -9.30 5.27
C VAL A 90 -1.65 -9.83 6.70
N ALA A 91 -0.72 -9.50 7.59
CA ALA A 91 -0.80 -9.93 8.97
C ALA A 91 -2.03 -9.35 9.67
N ALA A 92 -2.34 -8.08 9.42
CA ALA A 92 -3.52 -7.44 10.00
C ALA A 92 -4.81 -8.10 9.50
N LYS A 93 -4.86 -8.40 8.19
CA LYS A 93 -6.03 -9.05 7.61
C LYS A 93 -6.21 -10.46 8.18
N GLY A 94 -5.13 -11.21 8.29
CA GLY A 94 -5.18 -12.55 8.88
C GLY A 94 -5.66 -12.52 10.31
N HIS A 95 -5.28 -11.49 11.05
CA HIS A 95 -5.70 -11.32 12.44
C HIS A 95 -7.18 -11.02 12.56
N GLN A 96 -7.74 -10.34 11.57
CA GLN A 96 -9.15 -9.96 11.58
C GLN A 96 -10.08 -11.05 11.06
N SER A 97 -9.57 -12.02 10.36
CA SER A 97 -10.41 -12.99 9.64
C SER A 97 -10.85 -14.17 10.50
N LYS A 98 -10.83 -14.01 11.74
CA LYS A 98 -11.31 -15.07 12.64
C LYS A 98 -12.80 -15.12 12.75
#